data_5fe9522f2afe572d5faa0a60a343cff5
#
_entry.id   5fe9522f2afe572d5faa0a60a343cff5
#
_cell.length_a   1.000
_cell.length_b   1.000
_cell.length_c   1.000
_cell.angle_alpha   90.00
_cell.angle_beta   90.00
_cell.angle_gamma   90.00
#
_symmetry.space_group_name_H-M   'P 1'
#
loop_
_entity.id
_entity.type
_entity.pdbx_description
1 polymer ?
#
loop_
_entity_poly.entity_id
_entity_poly.type
_entity_poly.pdbx_seq_one_letter_code
_entity_poly.pdbx_strand_id
1 'polypeptide(L)'
;MRRILIATGAVLLACLPALPCRAAGQDTDIAGVTAEIAFLRQYGGALHLGILLHNTSDKEVSAQKPIEYADVVVIDRKANKKYFPLKDADGRFLAGPVESRIAGGRWDARLVPHSDTLMWVVFDAIPGSGPVTVEGPIFHSFDGVAIAQGPPPAGQDVASSLPPLRASVVSAQRAEGQLEVRLKITKPGGERALNRVINYSAVYALDPQGKRSYPLLKDSQGLYVASPADSKVDGGRFSLYKVPSNGQQLMDLTFQAPPDSVHSVDVVVPWFPPFEAVAIAGEGGAAASGIAVAGQSADLERALEDLKADVTPQQVKVNLSADLLFDFDKADVKPEAEPELMKVATILKSYPKAQVSIEGHTDGKGNDAYNQLLSEKRAAAVASWLTTHAHLNGANLHTRGWGRSKPVAPNTKPDGSDDPEGRAKNRRVEIVVTKS
;
A
#
# COMPACT_ATOMS: atom_id res chain seq x y z
N MET A 1 55.82 26.85 22.43
CA MET A 1 54.69 26.37 23.22
C MET A 1 53.38 26.92 22.59
N ARG A 2 52.72 26.18 21.70
CA ARG A 2 51.42 26.56 21.14
C ARG A 2 50.35 25.67 21.78
N ARG A 3 49.44 26.32 22.54
CA ARG A 3 48.28 25.65 23.13
C ARG A 3 47.19 25.50 22.04
N ILE A 4 46.79 24.26 21.77
CA ILE A 4 45.66 23.93 20.92
C ILE A 4 44.42 23.95 21.81
N LEU A 5 43.48 24.86 21.50
CA LEU A 5 42.11 24.85 22.07
C LEU A 5 41.32 23.76 21.35
N ILE A 6 40.87 22.78 22.10
CA ILE A 6 39.87 21.81 21.63
C ILE A 6 38.48 22.40 21.95
N ALA A 7 37.75 22.77 20.92
CA ALA A 7 36.37 23.18 21.04
C ALA A 7 35.49 21.92 21.17
N THR A 8 34.91 21.74 22.35
CA THR A 8 33.86 20.72 22.57
C THR A 8 32.55 21.18 21.94
N GLY A 9 32.24 20.64 20.78
CA GLY A 9 30.93 20.79 20.17
C GLY A 9 29.89 19.97 20.94
N ALA A 10 28.95 20.64 21.58
CA ALA A 10 27.78 20.04 22.17
C ALA A 10 26.88 19.54 21.03
N VAL A 11 26.79 18.23 20.84
CA VAL A 11 25.79 17.59 19.99
C VAL A 11 24.45 17.71 20.73
N LEU A 12 23.56 18.52 20.19
CA LEU A 12 22.14 18.50 20.59
C LEU A 12 21.56 17.11 20.28
N LEU A 13 21.41 16.31 21.32
CA LEU A 13 20.64 15.08 21.26
C LEU A 13 19.15 15.49 21.12
N ALA A 14 18.63 15.49 19.88
CA ALA A 14 17.19 15.61 19.65
C ALA A 14 16.50 14.45 20.39
N CYS A 15 15.57 14.77 21.29
CA CYS A 15 14.72 13.82 21.97
C CYS A 15 13.90 13.03 20.93
N LEU A 16 14.37 11.86 20.56
CA LEU A 16 13.54 10.83 19.96
C LEU A 16 12.52 10.40 21.02
N PRO A 17 11.23 10.26 20.67
CA PRO A 17 10.26 9.70 21.60
C PRO A 17 10.75 8.32 22.05
N ALA A 18 10.73 8.07 23.35
CA ALA A 18 11.16 6.82 23.95
C ALA A 18 10.45 5.64 23.25
N LEU A 19 11.22 4.85 22.50
CA LEU A 19 10.77 3.55 22.03
C LEU A 19 10.38 2.73 23.26
N PRO A 20 9.22 2.04 23.26
CA PRO A 20 8.84 1.18 24.36
C PRO A 20 9.96 0.16 24.62
N CYS A 21 10.22 -0.10 25.89
CA CYS A 21 11.26 -0.99 26.39
C CYS A 21 11.25 -2.31 25.61
N ARG A 22 12.21 -2.50 24.71
CA ARG A 22 12.45 -3.80 24.08
C ARG A 22 12.93 -4.75 25.16
N ALA A 23 12.22 -5.84 25.40
CA ALA A 23 12.76 -6.92 26.20
C ALA A 23 13.98 -7.53 25.46
N ALA A 24 15.06 -7.80 26.20
CA ALA A 24 16.27 -8.37 25.60
C ALA A 24 15.95 -9.63 24.81
N GLY A 25 16.54 -9.76 23.62
CA GLY A 25 16.39 -10.95 22.79
C GLY A 25 16.81 -12.21 23.51
N GLN A 26 16.06 -13.29 23.36
CA GLN A 26 16.31 -14.61 23.93
C GLN A 26 16.56 -15.62 22.83
N ASP A 27 17.36 -16.65 23.11
CA ASP A 27 17.46 -17.80 22.24
C ASP A 27 16.12 -18.53 22.15
N THR A 28 15.86 -19.14 21.02
CA THR A 28 14.67 -19.98 20.79
C THR A 28 15.05 -21.45 20.67
N ASP A 29 14.05 -22.33 20.67
CA ASP A 29 14.24 -23.75 20.36
C ASP A 29 14.62 -24.01 18.89
N ILE A 30 14.64 -22.96 18.07
CA ILE A 30 15.08 -23.01 16.65
C ILE A 30 16.52 -22.54 16.59
N ALA A 31 17.45 -23.45 16.26
CA ALA A 31 18.88 -23.13 16.19
C ALA A 31 19.17 -21.95 15.26
N GLY A 32 19.90 -20.95 15.76
CA GLY A 32 20.25 -19.74 15.02
C GLY A 32 19.13 -18.69 14.95
N VAL A 33 18.09 -18.85 15.75
CA VAL A 33 16.99 -17.88 15.84
C VAL A 33 16.88 -17.34 17.27
N THR A 34 16.79 -16.03 17.39
CA THR A 34 16.45 -15.34 18.64
C THR A 34 15.08 -14.71 18.57
N ALA A 35 14.41 -14.54 19.70
CA ALA A 35 13.12 -13.89 19.82
C ALA A 35 13.19 -12.66 20.72
N GLU A 36 12.47 -11.61 20.37
CA GLU A 36 12.27 -10.43 21.24
C GLU A 36 10.83 -9.96 21.17
N ILE A 37 10.34 -9.32 22.23
CA ILE A 37 9.04 -8.63 22.19
C ILE A 37 9.20 -7.34 21.40
N ALA A 38 8.65 -7.29 20.18
CA ALA A 38 8.64 -6.11 19.35
C ALA A 38 7.68 -5.05 19.90
N PHE A 39 6.50 -5.50 20.34
CA PHE A 39 5.52 -4.67 21.01
C PHE A 39 4.51 -5.51 21.80
N LEU A 40 3.97 -4.91 22.86
CA LEU A 40 2.75 -5.35 23.54
C LEU A 40 1.93 -4.09 23.81
N ARG A 41 0.81 -3.94 23.10
CA ARG A 41 0.01 -2.71 23.17
C ARG A 41 -1.48 -2.99 23.22
N GLN A 42 -2.21 -2.11 23.89
CA GLN A 42 -3.66 -2.25 24.03
C GLN A 42 -4.36 -1.06 23.38
N TYR A 43 -5.20 -1.35 22.38
CA TYR A 43 -6.07 -0.39 21.71
C TYR A 43 -7.26 -1.12 21.07
N GLY A 44 -8.30 -0.38 20.65
CA GLY A 44 -9.48 -0.97 20.00
C GLY A 44 -10.14 -2.09 20.79
N GLY A 45 -10.07 -2.06 22.14
CA GLY A 45 -10.66 -3.10 22.99
C GLY A 45 -9.91 -4.45 22.99
N ALA A 46 -8.71 -4.53 22.41
CA ALA A 46 -7.89 -5.73 22.31
C ALA A 46 -6.44 -5.47 22.74
N LEU A 47 -5.71 -6.53 23.07
CA LEU A 47 -4.28 -6.52 23.34
C LEU A 47 -3.54 -7.15 22.16
N HIS A 48 -2.60 -6.41 21.59
CA HIS A 48 -1.82 -6.81 20.43
C HIS A 48 -0.39 -7.12 20.86
N LEU A 49 0.06 -8.33 20.56
CA LEU A 49 1.40 -8.81 20.83
C LEU A 49 2.16 -8.98 19.51
N GLY A 50 3.35 -8.44 19.42
CA GLY A 50 4.31 -8.71 18.34
C GLY A 50 5.59 -9.29 18.91
N ILE A 51 6.00 -10.44 18.38
CA ILE A 51 7.24 -11.14 18.72
C ILE A 51 8.09 -11.18 17.45
N LEU A 52 9.26 -10.57 17.49
CA LEU A 52 10.19 -10.56 16.37
C LEU A 52 11.15 -11.73 16.50
N LEU A 53 11.18 -12.56 15.47
CA LEU A 53 12.09 -13.69 15.34
C LEU A 53 13.22 -13.32 14.39
N HIS A 54 14.47 -13.36 14.85
CA HIS A 54 15.65 -13.00 14.08
C HIS A 54 16.39 -14.29 13.67
N ASN A 55 16.41 -14.60 12.39
CA ASN A 55 17.30 -15.64 11.87
C ASN A 55 18.66 -15.04 11.56
N THR A 56 19.65 -15.29 12.40
CA THR A 56 21.02 -14.79 12.24
C THR A 56 21.90 -15.73 11.40
N SER A 57 21.37 -16.88 10.97
CA SER A 57 22.13 -17.89 10.22
C SER A 57 22.13 -17.62 8.70
N ASP A 58 23.10 -18.23 8.01
CA ASP A 58 23.24 -18.17 6.54
C ASP A 58 22.23 -19.07 5.80
N LYS A 59 21.36 -19.79 6.51
CA LYS A 59 20.44 -20.76 5.95
C LYS A 59 18.99 -20.43 6.31
N GLU A 60 18.07 -20.86 5.45
CA GLU A 60 16.66 -20.94 5.83
C GLU A 60 16.52 -21.97 6.95
N VAL A 61 15.89 -21.57 8.05
CA VAL A 61 15.63 -22.45 9.20
C VAL A 61 14.14 -22.63 9.40
N SER A 62 13.76 -23.78 9.92
CA SER A 62 12.35 -24.10 10.21
C SER A 62 12.22 -24.62 11.63
N ALA A 63 11.10 -24.35 12.26
CA ALA A 63 10.73 -25.03 13.50
C ALA A 63 10.59 -26.54 13.24
N GLN A 64 11.01 -27.36 14.20
CA GLN A 64 10.86 -28.82 14.10
C GLN A 64 9.40 -29.27 14.11
N LYS A 65 8.53 -28.47 14.70
CA LYS A 65 7.08 -28.66 14.74
C LYS A 65 6.40 -27.32 14.39
N PRO A 66 5.20 -27.37 13.83
CA PRO A 66 4.40 -26.17 13.66
C PRO A 66 4.24 -25.41 14.97
N ILE A 67 4.29 -24.09 14.90
CA ILE A 67 3.99 -23.21 16.03
C ILE A 67 2.48 -23.12 16.17
N GLU A 68 1.95 -23.65 17.25
CA GLU A 68 0.52 -23.54 17.56
C GLU A 68 0.26 -22.19 18.21
N TYR A 69 -0.58 -21.36 17.61
CA TYR A 69 -0.93 -20.05 18.20
C TYR A 69 -1.65 -20.19 19.55
N ALA A 70 -2.36 -21.29 19.78
CA ALA A 70 -3.02 -21.58 21.05
C ALA A 70 -2.05 -21.62 22.24
N ASP A 71 -0.77 -21.92 21.98
CA ASP A 71 0.25 -22.06 23.03
C ASP A 71 0.92 -20.72 23.37
N VAL A 72 0.62 -19.65 22.64
CA VAL A 72 1.08 -18.30 22.97
C VAL A 72 0.09 -17.71 24.00
N VAL A 73 0.56 -17.40 25.20
CA VAL A 73 -0.29 -16.89 26.27
C VAL A 73 0.30 -15.63 26.90
N VAL A 74 -0.58 -14.76 27.37
CA VAL A 74 -0.23 -13.61 28.20
C VAL A 74 -0.76 -13.85 29.61
N ILE A 75 0.11 -13.65 30.61
CA ILE A 75 -0.21 -13.94 32.02
C ILE A 75 -0.12 -12.64 32.81
N ASP A 76 -1.23 -12.23 33.36
CA ASP A 76 -1.27 -11.23 34.43
C ASP A 76 -1.07 -11.93 35.77
N ARG A 77 0.17 -11.92 36.28
CA ARG A 77 0.52 -12.57 37.54
C ARG A 77 -0.15 -11.89 38.74
N LYS A 78 -0.43 -10.58 38.65
CA LYS A 78 -1.11 -9.83 39.70
C LYS A 78 -2.57 -10.22 39.84
N ALA A 79 -3.27 -10.39 38.73
CA ALA A 79 -4.63 -10.84 38.68
C ALA A 79 -4.76 -12.38 38.73
N ASN A 80 -3.65 -13.12 38.68
CA ASN A 80 -3.59 -14.58 38.53
C ASN A 80 -4.46 -15.09 37.37
N LYS A 81 -4.34 -14.44 36.20
CA LYS A 81 -5.17 -14.72 35.04
C LYS A 81 -4.33 -14.96 33.81
N LYS A 82 -4.68 -15.98 33.03
CA LYS A 82 -4.14 -16.26 31.69
C LYS A 82 -5.09 -15.74 30.63
N TYR A 83 -4.51 -15.16 29.57
CA TYR A 83 -5.22 -14.70 28.38
C TYR A 83 -4.75 -15.53 27.20
N PHE A 84 -5.71 -16.02 26.43
CA PHE A 84 -5.48 -16.86 25.26
C PHE A 84 -5.75 -16.09 23.97
N PRO A 85 -5.15 -16.47 22.84
CA PRO A 85 -5.40 -15.85 21.56
C PRO A 85 -6.87 -15.81 21.18
N LEU A 86 -7.32 -14.67 20.68
CA LEU A 86 -8.68 -14.52 20.17
C LEU A 86 -8.89 -15.30 18.89
N LYS A 87 -10.15 -15.68 18.68
CA LYS A 87 -10.63 -16.25 17.41
C LYS A 87 -11.73 -15.39 16.83
N ASP A 88 -11.78 -15.37 15.48
CA ASP A 88 -12.90 -14.76 14.76
C ASP A 88 -14.16 -15.65 14.81
N ALA A 89 -15.25 -15.16 14.18
CA ALA A 89 -16.52 -15.87 14.12
C ALA A 89 -16.44 -17.23 13.40
N ASP A 90 -15.42 -17.43 12.56
CA ASP A 90 -15.15 -18.69 11.85
C ASP A 90 -14.26 -19.63 12.68
N GLY A 91 -13.88 -19.26 13.89
CA GLY A 91 -13.02 -20.04 14.79
C GLY A 91 -11.53 -19.98 14.46
N ARG A 92 -11.10 -19.05 13.59
CA ARG A 92 -9.68 -18.85 13.26
C ARG A 92 -9.03 -17.93 14.26
N PHE A 93 -7.80 -18.25 14.65
CA PHE A 93 -7.03 -17.35 15.51
C PHE A 93 -6.74 -16.02 14.83
N LEU A 94 -6.85 -14.93 15.59
CA LEU A 94 -6.38 -13.61 15.21
C LEU A 94 -4.88 -13.53 15.47
N ALA A 95 -4.12 -14.21 14.64
CA ALA A 95 -2.67 -14.39 14.77
C ALA A 95 -2.03 -14.59 13.40
N GLY A 96 -0.73 -14.33 13.32
CA GLY A 96 0.08 -14.52 12.11
C GLY A 96 1.57 -14.64 12.41
N PRO A 97 2.37 -14.95 11.40
CA PRO A 97 2.12 -14.86 9.94
C PRO A 97 1.10 -15.86 9.42
N VAL A 98 0.30 -15.43 8.44
CA VAL A 98 -0.67 -16.30 7.76
C VAL A 98 -0.12 -16.60 6.37
N GLU A 99 0.38 -17.79 6.13
CA GLU A 99 0.88 -18.22 4.81
C GLU A 99 -0.22 -18.89 3.97
N SER A 100 -1.17 -19.56 4.61
CA SER A 100 -2.34 -20.13 3.95
C SER A 100 -3.54 -20.24 4.90
N ARG A 101 -4.76 -20.15 4.35
CA ARG A 101 -6.02 -20.29 5.10
C ARG A 101 -6.29 -21.69 5.67
N ILE A 102 -5.51 -22.70 5.27
CA ILE A 102 -5.84 -24.12 5.54
C ILE A 102 -5.55 -24.50 6.99
N ALA A 103 -4.68 -23.76 7.67
CA ALA A 103 -4.22 -24.14 9.00
C ALA A 103 -4.55 -23.09 10.07
N GLY A 104 -5.81 -22.71 10.19
CA GLY A 104 -6.34 -21.67 11.09
C GLY A 104 -5.86 -21.62 12.54
N GLY A 105 -4.79 -22.30 12.92
CA GLY A 105 -4.31 -22.33 14.29
C GLY A 105 -2.81 -22.51 14.44
N ARG A 106 -2.07 -22.69 13.35
CA ARG A 106 -0.64 -22.99 13.41
C ARG A 106 0.14 -22.33 12.27
N TRP A 107 1.42 -22.14 12.51
CA TRP A 107 2.38 -21.62 11.54
C TRP A 107 3.55 -22.60 11.35
N ASP A 108 3.75 -23.06 10.11
CA ASP A 108 4.93 -23.84 9.72
C ASP A 108 6.09 -22.85 9.48
N ALA A 109 6.70 -22.39 10.57
CA ALA A 109 7.70 -21.34 10.55
C ALA A 109 8.85 -21.66 9.62
N ARG A 110 9.05 -20.84 8.58
CA ARG A 110 10.21 -20.86 7.69
C ARG A 110 10.84 -19.47 7.69
N LEU A 111 11.99 -19.37 8.32
CA LEU A 111 12.67 -18.11 8.54
C LEU A 111 13.81 -17.98 7.54
N VAL A 112 13.72 -16.98 6.68
CA VAL A 112 14.70 -16.69 5.64
C VAL A 112 16.04 -16.29 6.28
N PRO A 113 17.22 -16.64 5.69
CA PRO A 113 18.53 -16.23 6.22
C PRO A 113 18.61 -14.71 6.43
N HIS A 114 19.23 -14.29 7.53
CA HIS A 114 19.44 -12.87 7.87
C HIS A 114 18.19 -12.02 7.75
N SER A 115 17.07 -12.52 8.27
CA SER A 115 15.80 -11.82 8.22
C SER A 115 15.08 -11.83 9.55
N ASP A 116 14.21 -10.84 9.68
CA ASP A 116 13.31 -10.66 10.80
C ASP A 116 11.90 -11.07 10.38
N THR A 117 11.26 -11.90 11.19
CA THR A 117 9.86 -12.29 10.96
C THR A 117 9.05 -11.95 12.20
N LEU A 118 8.01 -11.15 12.01
CA LEU A 118 7.09 -10.80 13.08
C LEU A 118 6.00 -11.89 13.22
N MET A 119 5.98 -12.58 14.36
CA MET A 119 4.83 -13.33 14.83
C MET A 119 3.93 -12.36 15.64
N TRP A 120 2.67 -12.30 15.32
CA TRP A 120 1.73 -11.44 16.01
C TRP A 120 0.49 -12.21 16.46
N VAL A 121 -0.08 -11.80 17.59
CA VAL A 121 -1.24 -12.45 18.21
C VAL A 121 -2.09 -11.41 18.90
N VAL A 122 -3.42 -11.54 18.79
CA VAL A 122 -4.39 -10.66 19.43
C VAL A 122 -5.09 -11.39 20.58
N PHE A 123 -5.27 -10.69 21.71
CA PHE A 123 -5.91 -11.18 22.92
C PHE A 123 -7.04 -10.24 23.36
N ASP A 124 -7.89 -10.70 24.27
CA ASP A 124 -8.80 -9.79 24.97
C ASP A 124 -8.01 -8.73 25.75
N ALA A 125 -8.56 -7.53 25.82
CA ALA A 125 -7.98 -6.45 26.62
C ALA A 125 -7.78 -6.86 28.08
N ILE A 126 -6.64 -6.46 28.65
CA ILE A 126 -6.30 -6.71 30.04
C ILE A 126 -6.72 -5.50 30.88
N PRO A 127 -7.57 -5.66 31.89
CA PRO A 127 -7.88 -4.56 32.79
C PRO A 127 -6.65 -4.13 33.58
N GLY A 128 -6.27 -2.86 33.42
CA GLY A 128 -5.10 -2.29 34.10
C GLY A 128 -3.88 -2.15 33.16
N SER A 129 -2.81 -1.55 33.69
CA SER A 129 -1.59 -1.23 32.95
C SER A 129 -0.32 -1.86 33.55
N GLY A 130 -0.50 -2.93 34.34
CA GLY A 130 0.64 -3.61 34.97
C GLY A 130 1.46 -4.45 33.98
N PRO A 131 2.72 -4.73 34.31
CA PRO A 131 3.52 -5.62 33.50
C PRO A 131 2.99 -7.05 33.56
N VAL A 132 3.14 -7.77 32.44
CA VAL A 132 2.68 -9.16 32.26
C VAL A 132 3.84 -10.08 31.88
N THR A 133 3.59 -11.38 31.92
CA THR A 133 4.49 -12.41 31.37
C THR A 133 3.92 -12.89 30.04
N VAL A 134 4.78 -13.04 29.03
CA VAL A 134 4.43 -13.64 27.73
C VAL A 134 5.14 -14.99 27.63
N GLU A 135 4.36 -16.05 27.40
CA GLU A 135 4.87 -17.43 27.18
C GLU A 135 4.51 -17.89 25.77
N GLY A 136 5.32 -18.75 25.19
CA GLY A 136 5.09 -19.32 23.86
C GLY A 136 5.88 -20.60 23.60
N PRO A 137 5.57 -21.31 22.50
CA PRO A 137 6.04 -22.67 22.27
C PRO A 137 7.50 -22.79 21.83
N ILE A 138 8.14 -21.68 21.41
CA ILE A 138 9.51 -21.71 20.85
C ILE A 138 10.50 -20.79 21.58
N PHE A 139 10.08 -20.10 22.60
CA PHE A 139 10.93 -19.19 23.40
C PHE A 139 10.61 -19.33 24.88
N HIS A 140 11.58 -18.95 25.71
CA HIS A 140 11.34 -18.87 27.15
C HIS A 140 10.42 -17.70 27.50
N SER A 141 9.86 -17.68 28.72
CA SER A 141 8.98 -16.61 29.13
C SER A 141 9.66 -15.25 29.11
N PHE A 142 8.95 -14.25 28.62
CA PHE A 142 9.31 -12.84 28.76
C PHE A 142 8.54 -12.28 29.97
N ASP A 143 9.24 -12.04 31.09
CA ASP A 143 8.66 -11.51 32.31
C ASP A 143 8.71 -9.96 32.35
N GLY A 144 7.76 -9.35 33.03
CA GLY A 144 7.77 -7.92 33.26
C GLY A 144 7.51 -7.07 32.02
N VAL A 145 6.86 -7.61 30.99
CA VAL A 145 6.56 -6.91 29.74
C VAL A 145 5.51 -5.83 30.00
N ALA A 146 5.87 -4.57 29.73
CA ALA A 146 4.96 -3.44 29.88
C ALA A 146 3.92 -3.38 28.74
N ILE A 147 2.68 -3.06 29.07
CA ILE A 147 1.60 -2.86 28.09
C ILE A 147 1.55 -1.38 27.70
N ALA A 148 1.92 -1.07 26.45
CA ALA A 148 1.74 0.26 25.89
C ALA A 148 0.24 0.53 25.63
N GLN A 149 -0.19 1.77 25.80
CA GLN A 149 -1.57 2.17 25.52
C GLN A 149 -1.67 2.92 24.20
N GLY A 150 -2.72 2.64 23.44
CA GLY A 150 -3.00 3.27 22.15
C GLY A 150 -2.41 2.53 20.95
N PRO A 151 -2.91 2.87 19.75
CA PRO A 151 -2.45 2.29 18.50
C PRO A 151 -1.00 2.71 18.19
N PRO A 152 -0.34 2.01 17.24
CA PRO A 152 0.95 2.47 16.72
C PRO A 152 0.80 3.84 16.05
N PRO A 153 1.91 4.60 15.90
CA PRO A 153 1.90 5.81 15.09
C PRO A 153 1.37 5.51 13.68
N ALA A 154 0.51 6.40 13.20
CA ALA A 154 -0.09 6.28 11.89
C ALA A 154 0.94 6.38 10.75
N GLY A 155 0.66 5.72 9.60
CA GLY A 155 1.48 5.83 8.38
C GLY A 155 2.82 5.10 8.44
N GLN A 156 2.97 4.11 9.29
CA GLN A 156 4.22 3.34 9.38
C GLN A 156 4.50 2.57 8.07
N ASP A 157 5.73 2.73 7.60
CA ASP A 157 6.32 1.90 6.56
C ASP A 157 6.92 0.64 7.22
N VAL A 158 6.25 -0.50 7.06
CA VAL A 158 6.62 -1.74 7.74
C VAL A 158 7.57 -2.59 6.90
N ALA A 159 8.59 -3.14 7.55
CA ALA A 159 9.50 -4.09 6.92
C ALA A 159 8.82 -5.44 6.73
N SER A 160 9.01 -6.06 5.56
CA SER A 160 8.61 -7.43 5.28
C SER A 160 9.56 -8.43 5.95
N SER A 161 9.07 -9.64 6.22
CA SER A 161 9.92 -10.80 6.53
C SER A 161 10.79 -11.25 5.34
N LEU A 162 10.65 -10.60 4.20
CA LEU A 162 11.43 -10.82 2.97
C LEU A 162 12.23 -9.56 2.63
N PRO A 163 13.40 -9.31 3.25
CA PRO A 163 14.22 -8.16 2.90
C PRO A 163 14.60 -8.14 1.42
N PRO A 164 14.65 -6.97 0.76
CA PRO A 164 14.54 -5.63 1.33
C PRO A 164 13.12 -5.02 1.26
N LEU A 165 12.06 -5.80 1.06
CA LEU A 165 10.72 -5.29 0.87
C LEU A 165 10.20 -4.51 2.09
N ARG A 166 9.49 -3.43 1.83
CA ARG A 166 8.73 -2.65 2.80
C ARG A 166 7.35 -2.33 2.24
N ALA A 167 6.39 -2.07 3.09
CA ALA A 167 5.08 -1.65 2.65
C ALA A 167 4.43 -0.65 3.61
N SER A 168 3.54 0.18 3.07
CA SER A 168 2.74 1.13 3.83
C SER A 168 1.32 1.21 3.26
N VAL A 169 0.36 1.57 4.11
CA VAL A 169 -1.00 1.89 3.67
C VAL A 169 -1.00 3.29 3.08
N VAL A 170 -1.50 3.41 1.86
CA VAL A 170 -1.68 4.70 1.17
C VAL A 170 -3.04 5.29 1.48
N SER A 171 -4.09 4.46 1.42
CA SER A 171 -5.46 4.88 1.74
C SER A 171 -6.30 3.69 2.17
N ALA A 172 -7.34 3.97 2.97
CA ALA A 172 -8.43 3.05 3.27
C ALA A 172 -9.72 3.86 3.34
N GLN A 173 -10.72 3.47 2.55
CA GLN A 173 -11.97 4.21 2.43
C GLN A 173 -13.16 3.30 2.23
N ARG A 174 -14.34 3.75 2.65
CA ARG A 174 -15.60 3.14 2.26
C ARG A 174 -16.04 3.72 0.93
N ALA A 175 -16.34 2.85 -0.02
CA ALA A 175 -16.90 3.23 -1.30
C ALA A 175 -17.93 2.16 -1.72
N GLU A 176 -19.13 2.58 -2.09
CA GLU A 176 -20.20 1.70 -2.61
C GLU A 176 -20.50 0.48 -1.71
N GLY A 177 -20.45 0.66 -0.38
CA GLY A 177 -20.68 -0.43 0.58
C GLY A 177 -19.52 -1.43 0.68
N GLN A 178 -18.34 -1.08 0.18
CA GLN A 178 -17.12 -1.88 0.23
C GLN A 178 -16.03 -1.14 1.02
N LEU A 179 -15.00 -1.86 1.47
CA LEU A 179 -13.79 -1.26 2.01
C LEU A 179 -12.66 -1.39 0.99
N GLU A 180 -12.23 -0.27 0.46
CA GLU A 180 -11.10 -0.18 -0.45
C GLU A 180 -9.83 0.21 0.31
N VAL A 181 -8.77 -0.59 0.17
CA VAL A 181 -7.47 -0.31 0.77
C VAL A 181 -6.41 -0.31 -0.32
N ARG A 182 -5.59 0.73 -0.35
CA ARG A 182 -4.41 0.80 -1.22
C ARG A 182 -3.15 0.69 -0.39
N LEU A 183 -2.30 -0.24 -0.78
CA LEU A 183 -0.97 -0.43 -0.23
C LEU A 183 0.09 -0.01 -1.25
N LYS A 184 1.22 0.46 -0.73
CA LYS A 184 2.44 0.68 -1.50
C LYS A 184 3.50 -0.30 -1.00
N ILE A 185 4.01 -1.16 -1.88
CA ILE A 185 5.13 -2.06 -1.62
C ILE A 185 6.36 -1.45 -2.29
N THR A 186 7.46 -1.30 -1.56
CA THR A 186 8.73 -0.77 -2.07
C THR A 186 9.83 -1.81 -1.94
N LYS A 187 10.78 -1.79 -2.86
CA LYS A 187 11.98 -2.64 -2.85
C LYS A 187 13.22 -1.75 -2.92
N PRO A 188 13.70 -1.22 -1.78
CA PRO A 188 14.90 -0.39 -1.76
C PRO A 188 16.14 -1.25 -1.97
N GLY A 189 16.74 -1.18 -3.15
CA GLY A 189 17.97 -1.88 -3.49
C GLY A 189 17.86 -3.40 -3.64
N GLY A 190 18.95 -4.02 -4.07
CA GLY A 190 19.20 -5.46 -4.01
C GLY A 190 18.51 -6.31 -5.08
N GLU A 191 19.30 -7.29 -5.59
CA GLU A 191 18.85 -8.25 -6.61
C GLU A 191 18.28 -9.54 -6.02
N ARG A 192 17.93 -9.60 -4.73
CA ARG A 192 17.46 -10.85 -4.13
C ARG A 192 16.20 -11.33 -4.84
N ALA A 193 16.30 -12.51 -5.45
CA ALA A 193 15.14 -13.16 -6.06
C ALA A 193 14.11 -13.52 -4.98
N LEU A 194 13.03 -12.79 -4.96
CA LEU A 194 11.92 -12.99 -4.02
C LEU A 194 10.94 -14.01 -4.62
N ASN A 195 11.32 -15.28 -4.61
CA ASN A 195 10.44 -16.34 -5.14
C ASN A 195 9.30 -16.65 -4.14
N ARG A 196 8.50 -15.64 -3.85
CA ARG A 196 7.33 -15.73 -2.96
C ARG A 196 6.14 -15.00 -3.60
N VAL A 197 4.96 -15.39 -3.19
CA VAL A 197 3.69 -14.84 -3.69
C VAL A 197 2.82 -14.35 -2.55
N ILE A 198 2.03 -13.31 -2.79
CA ILE A 198 0.88 -12.94 -1.97
C ILE A 198 -0.31 -13.70 -2.54
N ASN A 199 -0.82 -14.67 -1.80
CA ASN A 199 -2.08 -15.32 -2.12
C ASN A 199 -3.23 -14.46 -1.60
N TYR A 200 -4.09 -13.98 -2.47
CA TYR A 200 -5.20 -13.11 -2.09
C TYR A 200 -6.21 -13.79 -1.15
N SER A 201 -6.27 -15.12 -1.18
CA SER A 201 -7.06 -15.89 -0.20
C SER A 201 -6.62 -15.71 1.25
N ALA A 202 -5.37 -15.29 1.49
CA ALA A 202 -4.82 -15.07 2.83
C ALA A 202 -4.78 -13.57 3.22
N VAL A 203 -5.33 -12.68 2.37
CA VAL A 203 -5.45 -11.25 2.63
C VAL A 203 -6.83 -10.95 3.22
N TYR A 204 -6.88 -10.24 4.33
CA TYR A 204 -8.13 -9.85 4.98
C TYR A 204 -7.96 -8.58 5.82
N ALA A 205 -9.06 -7.88 6.06
CA ALA A 205 -9.12 -6.85 7.08
C ALA A 205 -9.67 -7.45 8.37
N LEU A 206 -9.21 -6.96 9.50
CA LEU A 206 -9.52 -7.47 10.83
C LEU A 206 -10.06 -6.34 11.72
N ASP A 207 -11.20 -6.57 12.35
CA ASP A 207 -11.70 -5.79 13.47
C ASP A 207 -11.45 -6.57 14.78
N PRO A 208 -10.39 -6.21 15.52
CA PRO A 208 -10.05 -6.94 16.75
C PRO A 208 -11.13 -6.80 17.84
N GLN A 209 -11.79 -5.64 17.90
CA GLN A 209 -12.83 -5.36 18.89
C GLN A 209 -14.10 -6.19 18.63
N GLY A 210 -14.55 -6.23 17.39
CA GLY A 210 -15.69 -7.05 16.97
C GLY A 210 -15.36 -8.52 16.78
N LYS A 211 -14.08 -8.91 16.91
CA LYS A 211 -13.58 -10.27 16.66
C LYS A 211 -14.00 -10.79 15.28
N ARG A 212 -13.88 -9.94 14.27
CA ARG A 212 -14.34 -10.24 12.90
C ARG A 212 -13.24 -10.02 11.86
N SER A 213 -13.17 -10.95 10.92
CA SER A 213 -12.34 -10.80 9.72
C SER A 213 -13.23 -10.54 8.50
N TYR A 214 -12.77 -9.65 7.65
CA TYR A 214 -13.44 -9.26 6.41
C TYR A 214 -12.54 -9.69 5.25
N PRO A 215 -12.92 -10.74 4.50
CA PRO A 215 -12.13 -11.22 3.36
C PRO A 215 -12.20 -10.24 2.20
N LEU A 216 -11.27 -10.37 1.26
CA LEU A 216 -11.39 -9.74 -0.05
C LEU A 216 -12.66 -10.22 -0.75
N LEU A 217 -13.33 -9.30 -1.42
CA LEU A 217 -14.46 -9.61 -2.28
C LEU A 217 -14.01 -10.46 -3.50
N LYS A 218 -14.96 -11.19 -4.06
CA LYS A 218 -14.77 -11.92 -5.29
C LYS A 218 -15.70 -11.39 -6.36
N ASP A 219 -15.21 -11.36 -7.59
CA ASP A 219 -16.01 -11.04 -8.77
C ASP A 219 -16.92 -12.23 -9.18
N SER A 220 -17.69 -12.03 -10.25
CA SER A 220 -18.59 -13.04 -10.81
C SER A 220 -17.88 -14.31 -11.33
N GLN A 221 -16.55 -14.25 -11.54
CA GLN A 221 -15.72 -15.38 -11.96
C GLN A 221 -15.06 -16.09 -10.76
N GLY A 222 -15.33 -15.63 -9.53
CA GLY A 222 -14.73 -16.16 -8.30
C GLY A 222 -13.30 -15.70 -8.05
N LEU A 223 -12.81 -14.70 -8.79
CA LEU A 223 -11.50 -14.08 -8.58
C LEU A 223 -11.58 -12.99 -7.53
N TYR A 224 -10.56 -12.86 -6.70
CA TYR A 224 -10.49 -11.78 -5.71
C TYR A 224 -10.36 -10.41 -6.39
N VAL A 225 -11.11 -9.44 -5.91
CA VAL A 225 -11.05 -8.04 -6.37
C VAL A 225 -9.81 -7.41 -5.76
N ALA A 226 -8.67 -7.67 -6.39
CA ALA A 226 -7.36 -7.21 -5.97
C ALA A 226 -6.45 -7.00 -7.19
N SER A 227 -5.59 -5.99 -7.13
CA SER A 227 -4.65 -5.61 -8.19
C SER A 227 -3.29 -5.25 -7.57
N PRO A 228 -2.16 -5.60 -8.22
CA PRO A 228 -2.05 -6.40 -9.45
C PRO A 228 -2.25 -7.90 -9.18
N ALA A 229 -2.82 -8.61 -10.14
CA ALA A 229 -2.90 -10.06 -10.13
C ALA A 229 -2.15 -10.63 -11.34
N ASP A 230 -1.18 -11.51 -11.10
CA ASP A 230 -0.36 -12.12 -12.16
C ASP A 230 -0.69 -13.60 -12.41
N SER A 231 -1.62 -14.14 -11.65
CA SER A 231 -2.12 -15.50 -11.79
C SER A 231 -3.55 -15.61 -11.24
N LYS A 232 -4.38 -16.40 -11.89
CA LYS A 232 -5.76 -16.71 -11.46
C LYS A 232 -5.85 -17.94 -10.54
N VAL A 233 -4.72 -18.57 -10.23
CA VAL A 233 -4.69 -19.75 -9.35
C VAL A 233 -5.20 -19.35 -7.96
N ASP A 234 -6.05 -20.20 -7.36
CA ASP A 234 -6.65 -20.01 -6.04
C ASP A 234 -7.44 -18.68 -5.88
N GLY A 235 -8.02 -18.19 -6.98
CA GLY A 235 -8.77 -16.93 -7.00
C GLY A 235 -7.91 -15.67 -7.18
N GLY A 236 -6.61 -15.82 -7.35
CA GLY A 236 -5.69 -14.73 -7.68
C GLY A 236 -4.51 -14.62 -6.71
N ARG A 237 -3.37 -14.26 -7.26
CA ARG A 237 -2.13 -14.01 -6.50
C ARG A 237 -1.23 -13.02 -7.20
N PHE A 238 -0.30 -12.45 -6.45
CA PHE A 238 0.73 -11.55 -6.95
C PHE A 238 2.13 -12.04 -6.56
N SER A 239 3.04 -12.10 -7.52
CA SER A 239 4.42 -12.53 -7.33
C SER A 239 5.31 -11.37 -6.90
N LEU A 240 5.89 -11.45 -5.71
CA LEU A 240 6.71 -10.37 -5.14
C LEU A 240 8.00 -10.08 -5.92
N TYR A 241 8.48 -11.02 -6.75
CA TYR A 241 9.64 -10.75 -7.62
C TYR A 241 9.36 -9.67 -8.68
N LYS A 242 8.07 -9.40 -8.97
CA LYS A 242 7.64 -8.36 -9.93
C LYS A 242 7.72 -6.94 -9.36
N VAL A 243 7.92 -6.78 -8.05
CA VAL A 243 8.18 -5.45 -7.48
C VAL A 243 9.51 -4.94 -8.04
N PRO A 244 9.52 -3.79 -8.75
CA PRO A 244 10.74 -3.29 -9.37
C PRO A 244 11.86 -3.00 -8.36
N SER A 245 13.10 -3.31 -8.71
CA SER A 245 14.27 -2.92 -7.88
C SER A 245 14.40 -1.41 -7.85
N ASN A 246 14.62 -0.84 -6.66
CA ASN A 246 14.58 0.60 -6.41
C ASN A 246 13.27 1.28 -6.82
N GLY A 247 12.18 0.51 -6.89
CA GLY A 247 10.87 0.95 -7.32
C GLY A 247 9.78 0.63 -6.31
N GLN A 248 8.56 0.88 -6.74
CA GLN A 248 7.36 0.63 -5.96
C GLN A 248 6.30 -0.11 -6.78
N GLN A 249 5.43 -0.82 -6.07
CA GLN A 249 4.23 -1.45 -6.59
C GLN A 249 3.05 -1.02 -5.73
N LEU A 250 2.03 -0.44 -6.35
CA LEU A 250 0.75 -0.21 -5.68
C LEU A 250 -0.08 -1.49 -5.74
N MET A 251 -0.81 -1.75 -4.66
CA MET A 251 -1.72 -2.87 -4.54
C MET A 251 -3.07 -2.36 -4.07
N ASP A 252 -4.10 -2.56 -4.87
CA ASP A 252 -5.48 -2.23 -4.54
C ASP A 252 -6.20 -3.49 -4.05
N LEU A 253 -6.86 -3.39 -2.91
CA LEU A 253 -7.51 -4.48 -2.21
C LEU A 253 -8.94 -4.05 -1.87
N THR A 254 -9.94 -4.83 -2.32
CA THR A 254 -11.34 -4.53 -2.03
C THR A 254 -11.91 -5.62 -1.12
N PHE A 255 -12.32 -5.20 0.07
CA PHE A 255 -12.85 -6.09 1.11
C PHE A 255 -14.36 -5.93 1.25
N GLN A 256 -14.99 -6.93 1.85
CA GLN A 256 -16.31 -6.75 2.44
C GLN A 256 -16.25 -5.59 3.44
N ALA A 257 -17.18 -4.64 3.35
CA ALA A 257 -17.19 -3.51 4.28
C ALA A 257 -17.50 -3.98 5.73
N PRO A 258 -16.71 -3.54 6.71
CA PRO A 258 -17.13 -3.67 8.11
C PRO A 258 -18.33 -2.75 8.38
N PRO A 259 -19.11 -2.98 9.47
CA PRO A 259 -20.20 -2.08 9.89
C PRO A 259 -19.72 -0.63 10.04
N ASP A 260 -20.61 0.36 9.87
CA ASP A 260 -20.26 1.79 9.93
C ASP A 260 -19.70 2.22 11.30
N SER A 261 -20.01 1.49 12.35
CA SER A 261 -19.45 1.69 13.69
C SER A 261 -17.96 1.34 13.80
N VAL A 262 -17.41 0.62 12.82
CA VAL A 262 -15.97 0.28 12.76
C VAL A 262 -15.25 1.37 12.01
N HIS A 263 -14.43 2.15 12.69
CA HIS A 263 -13.71 3.30 12.13
C HIS A 263 -12.25 2.98 11.79
N SER A 264 -11.74 1.84 12.21
CA SER A 264 -10.41 1.36 11.87
C SER A 264 -10.37 -0.16 11.84
N VAL A 265 -9.46 -0.71 11.06
CA VAL A 265 -9.19 -2.14 10.94
C VAL A 265 -7.69 -2.40 10.90
N ASP A 266 -7.28 -3.61 11.21
CA ASP A 266 -5.95 -4.08 10.88
C ASP A 266 -6.00 -4.76 9.51
N VAL A 267 -5.06 -4.45 8.62
CA VAL A 267 -4.98 -5.08 7.29
C VAL A 267 -3.86 -6.11 7.30
N VAL A 268 -4.21 -7.35 7.03
CA VAL A 268 -3.28 -8.49 7.05
C VAL A 268 -2.96 -8.90 5.63
N VAL A 269 -1.66 -8.86 5.31
CA VAL A 269 -1.12 -9.28 4.01
C VAL A 269 0.05 -10.23 4.27
N PRO A 270 0.10 -11.40 3.61
CA PRO A 270 1.21 -12.33 3.76
C PRO A 270 2.57 -11.67 3.56
N TRP A 271 3.57 -12.09 4.35
CA TRP A 271 4.95 -11.62 4.34
C TRP A 271 5.17 -10.24 4.98
N PHE A 272 4.12 -9.54 5.38
CA PHE A 272 4.21 -8.27 6.10
C PHE A 272 3.60 -8.39 7.50
N PRO A 273 4.11 -7.62 8.47
CA PRO A 273 3.39 -7.37 9.71
C PRO A 273 1.98 -6.84 9.41
N PRO A 274 0.99 -7.04 10.28
CA PRO A 274 -0.31 -6.40 10.12
C PRO A 274 -0.13 -4.88 10.07
N PHE A 275 -0.85 -4.24 9.17
CA PHE A 275 -0.98 -2.78 9.17
C PHE A 275 -2.06 -2.46 10.21
N GLU A 276 -1.63 -2.11 11.41
CA GLU A 276 -2.51 -1.96 12.57
C GLU A 276 -3.24 -0.61 12.57
N ALA A 277 -4.47 -0.61 13.09
CA ALA A 277 -5.30 0.57 13.30
C ALA A 277 -5.46 1.48 12.07
N VAL A 278 -5.56 0.87 10.89
CA VAL A 278 -5.80 1.59 9.63
C VAL A 278 -7.15 2.28 9.70
N ALA A 279 -7.15 3.61 9.76
CA ALA A 279 -8.36 4.42 9.82
C ALA A 279 -9.13 4.33 8.49
N ILE A 280 -10.45 4.14 8.57
CA ILE A 280 -11.35 4.05 7.42
C ILE A 280 -11.99 5.43 7.21
N ALA A 281 -11.73 6.04 6.05
CA ALA A 281 -12.46 7.25 5.63
C ALA A 281 -13.90 6.88 5.22
N GLY A 282 -14.89 7.67 5.66
CA GLY A 282 -16.32 7.45 5.35
C GLY A 282 -16.66 7.87 3.91
N GLU A 283 -17.82 7.42 3.40
CA GLU A 283 -18.40 7.93 2.16
C GLU A 283 -18.69 9.45 2.31
N GLY A 284 -17.95 10.27 1.57
CA GLY A 284 -18.15 11.72 1.53
C GLY A 284 -17.68 12.52 2.76
N GLY A 285 -17.03 11.89 3.73
CA GLY A 285 -16.48 12.55 4.92
C GLY A 285 -15.04 13.01 4.71
N ALA A 286 -14.74 14.23 5.14
CA ALA A 286 -13.37 14.67 5.32
C ALA A 286 -12.61 13.65 6.20
N ALA A 287 -11.43 13.22 5.78
CA ALA A 287 -10.57 12.34 6.51
C ALA A 287 -10.49 12.78 7.97
N ALA A 288 -10.77 11.85 8.90
CA ALA A 288 -10.46 12.08 10.30
C ALA A 288 -8.97 12.44 10.37
N SER A 289 -8.72 13.64 10.80
CA SER A 289 -7.41 14.29 10.81
C SER A 289 -6.32 13.36 11.35
N GLY A 290 -5.41 12.94 10.49
CA GLY A 290 -4.16 12.36 10.97
C GLY A 290 -3.31 11.56 9.99
N ILE A 291 -3.83 10.95 8.91
CA ILE A 291 -3.01 10.03 8.13
C ILE A 291 -3.08 10.26 6.60
N ALA A 292 -4.18 10.74 6.07
CA ALA A 292 -4.42 10.77 4.61
C ALA A 292 -3.67 11.89 3.85
N VAL A 293 -3.09 12.88 4.54
CA VAL A 293 -2.65 14.11 3.86
C VAL A 293 -1.19 14.05 3.40
N ALA A 294 -0.30 13.37 4.11
CA ALA A 294 1.13 13.45 3.78
C ALA A 294 1.54 12.57 2.58
N GLY A 295 0.97 11.37 2.44
CA GLY A 295 1.31 10.47 1.31
C GLY A 295 0.57 10.84 0.03
N GLN A 296 -0.73 11.16 0.11
CA GLN A 296 -1.51 11.60 -1.07
C GLN A 296 -1.03 12.95 -1.62
N SER A 297 -0.64 13.89 -0.72
CA SER A 297 -0.06 15.15 -1.19
C SER A 297 1.30 14.94 -1.86
N ALA A 298 2.17 14.09 -1.32
CA ALA A 298 3.49 13.84 -1.91
C ALA A 298 3.42 13.09 -3.25
N ASP A 299 2.55 12.09 -3.38
CA ASP A 299 2.37 11.38 -4.66
C ASP A 299 1.63 12.26 -5.68
N LEU A 300 0.66 13.06 -5.23
CA LEU A 300 0.01 14.07 -6.07
C LEU A 300 1.01 15.15 -6.50
N GLU A 301 1.78 15.72 -5.57
CA GLU A 301 2.81 16.72 -5.88
C GLU A 301 3.83 16.18 -6.87
N ARG A 302 4.32 14.96 -6.64
CA ARG A 302 5.25 14.28 -7.57
C ARG A 302 4.61 14.04 -8.93
N ALA A 303 3.38 13.54 -8.99
CA ALA A 303 2.67 13.33 -10.26
C ALA A 303 2.43 14.65 -11.00
N LEU A 304 2.08 15.72 -10.29
CA LEU A 304 1.93 17.06 -10.87
C LEU A 304 3.27 17.61 -11.40
N GLU A 305 4.36 17.41 -10.65
CA GLU A 305 5.71 17.84 -11.05
C GLU A 305 6.23 17.03 -12.26
N ASP A 306 6.16 15.70 -12.19
CA ASP A 306 6.62 14.80 -13.25
C ASP A 306 5.90 15.06 -14.57
N LEU A 307 4.57 15.28 -14.52
CA LEU A 307 3.75 15.58 -15.69
C LEU A 307 3.75 17.07 -16.06
N LYS A 308 4.46 17.91 -15.32
CA LYS A 308 4.49 19.38 -15.52
C LYS A 308 3.07 19.95 -15.61
N ALA A 309 2.20 19.51 -14.70
CA ALA A 309 0.81 19.91 -14.67
C ALA A 309 0.68 21.41 -14.36
N ASP A 310 -0.20 22.07 -15.10
CA ASP A 310 -0.58 23.45 -14.81
C ASP A 310 -1.71 23.45 -13.76
N VAL A 311 -1.41 23.94 -12.56
CA VAL A 311 -2.30 23.89 -11.40
C VAL A 311 -2.79 25.30 -11.06
N THR A 312 -4.10 25.48 -11.17
CA THR A 312 -4.78 26.71 -10.73
C THR A 312 -5.76 26.39 -9.58
N PRO A 313 -6.31 27.39 -8.89
CA PRO A 313 -7.33 27.16 -7.88
C PRO A 313 -8.57 26.42 -8.42
N GLN A 314 -8.92 26.59 -9.70
CA GLN A 314 -10.13 26.06 -10.33
C GLN A 314 -9.88 24.75 -11.10
N GLN A 315 -8.65 24.49 -11.56
CA GLN A 315 -8.38 23.33 -12.41
C GLN A 315 -6.95 22.82 -12.31
N VAL A 316 -6.78 21.56 -12.70
CA VAL A 316 -5.49 20.95 -13.01
C VAL A 316 -5.49 20.54 -14.48
N LYS A 317 -4.50 20.96 -15.23
CA LYS A 317 -4.32 20.61 -16.64
C LYS A 317 -3.03 19.86 -16.87
N VAL A 318 -3.13 18.69 -17.50
CA VAL A 318 -2.00 17.84 -17.88
C VAL A 318 -1.96 17.72 -19.39
N ASN A 319 -0.76 17.88 -19.96
CA ASN A 319 -0.51 17.72 -21.40
C ASN A 319 0.37 16.51 -21.63
N LEU A 320 -0.16 15.48 -22.29
CA LEU A 320 0.59 14.30 -22.69
C LEU A 320 0.88 14.32 -24.18
N SER A 321 2.14 14.06 -24.57
CA SER A 321 2.50 13.91 -25.98
C SER A 321 1.77 12.72 -26.60
N ALA A 322 1.12 12.93 -27.75
CA ALA A 322 0.50 11.82 -28.48
C ALA A 322 1.55 10.81 -29.00
N ASP A 323 2.77 11.24 -29.25
CA ASP A 323 3.86 10.38 -29.72
C ASP A 323 4.36 9.44 -28.59
N LEU A 324 4.16 9.83 -27.32
CA LEU A 324 4.38 8.97 -26.17
C LEU A 324 3.26 7.95 -26.03
N LEU A 325 2.00 8.37 -26.23
CA LEU A 325 0.81 7.55 -25.96
C LEU A 325 0.50 6.57 -27.09
N PHE A 326 0.81 6.92 -28.33
CA PHE A 326 0.34 6.18 -29.52
C PHE A 326 1.46 6.01 -30.56
N ASP A 327 1.38 4.95 -31.35
CA ASP A 327 2.15 4.86 -32.57
C ASP A 327 1.67 5.88 -33.62
N PHE A 328 2.51 6.11 -34.62
CA PHE A 328 2.14 6.98 -35.74
C PHE A 328 0.83 6.49 -36.37
N ASP A 329 -0.09 7.42 -36.55
CA ASP A 329 -1.40 7.16 -37.18
C ASP A 329 -2.32 6.18 -36.45
N LYS A 330 -2.02 5.85 -35.19
CA LYS A 330 -2.84 4.94 -34.35
C LYS A 330 -3.47 5.68 -33.16
N ALA A 331 -4.46 5.00 -32.56
CA ALA A 331 -5.15 5.41 -31.36
C ALA A 331 -5.10 4.34 -30.22
N ASP A 332 -4.37 3.21 -30.45
CA ASP A 332 -4.17 2.22 -29.41
C ASP A 332 -3.08 2.69 -28.47
N VAL A 333 -3.37 2.70 -27.17
CA VAL A 333 -2.41 3.14 -26.15
C VAL A 333 -1.26 2.15 -26.06
N LYS A 334 -0.03 2.66 -26.17
CA LYS A 334 1.18 1.85 -26.08
C LYS A 334 1.44 1.38 -24.65
N PRO A 335 2.02 0.18 -24.43
CA PRO A 335 2.41 -0.27 -23.10
C PRO A 335 3.37 0.68 -22.39
N GLU A 336 4.26 1.34 -23.13
CA GLU A 336 5.24 2.29 -22.60
C GLU A 336 4.62 3.58 -22.05
N ALA A 337 3.35 3.87 -22.39
CA ALA A 337 2.60 5.00 -21.87
C ALA A 337 1.97 4.74 -20.48
N GLU A 338 1.95 3.48 -20.03
CA GLU A 338 1.34 3.10 -18.75
C GLU A 338 1.86 3.89 -17.55
N PRO A 339 3.18 4.11 -17.35
CA PRO A 339 3.69 4.89 -16.22
C PRO A 339 3.13 6.31 -16.18
N GLU A 340 3.02 6.99 -17.34
CA GLU A 340 2.50 8.35 -17.41
C GLU A 340 0.99 8.41 -17.17
N LEU A 341 0.24 7.44 -17.69
CA LEU A 341 -1.20 7.32 -17.45
C LEU A 341 -1.52 6.96 -16.00
N MET A 342 -0.65 6.21 -15.32
CA MET A 342 -0.80 5.95 -13.88
C MET A 342 -0.58 7.21 -13.04
N LYS A 343 0.34 8.11 -13.42
CA LYS A 343 0.48 9.43 -12.79
C LYS A 343 -0.77 10.28 -12.98
N VAL A 344 -1.33 10.28 -14.19
CA VAL A 344 -2.63 10.93 -14.44
C VAL A 344 -3.71 10.35 -13.54
N ALA A 345 -3.80 9.02 -13.43
CA ALA A 345 -4.75 8.37 -12.56
C ALA A 345 -4.58 8.80 -11.08
N THR A 346 -3.34 8.98 -10.61
CA THR A 346 -3.06 9.51 -9.26
C THR A 346 -3.64 10.91 -9.09
N ILE A 347 -3.47 11.79 -10.08
CA ILE A 347 -4.08 13.13 -10.06
C ILE A 347 -5.61 13.02 -10.02
N LEU A 348 -6.21 12.23 -10.91
CA LEU A 348 -7.68 12.12 -11.00
C LEU A 348 -8.30 11.53 -9.72
N LYS A 349 -7.66 10.53 -9.11
CA LYS A 349 -8.09 9.96 -7.82
C LYS A 349 -8.03 10.95 -6.66
N SER A 350 -7.17 11.96 -6.75
CA SER A 350 -7.09 13.03 -5.75
C SER A 350 -8.23 14.05 -5.86
N TYR A 351 -9.01 14.00 -6.96
CA TYR A 351 -10.16 14.87 -7.20
C TYR A 351 -11.41 14.06 -7.58
N PRO A 352 -11.96 13.21 -6.70
CA PRO A 352 -13.00 12.23 -7.04
C PRO A 352 -14.33 12.84 -7.49
N LYS A 353 -14.60 14.08 -7.13
CA LYS A 353 -15.83 14.80 -7.52
C LYS A 353 -15.64 15.72 -8.73
N ALA A 354 -14.42 15.85 -9.23
CA ALA A 354 -14.12 16.74 -10.33
C ALA A 354 -14.70 16.22 -11.65
N GLN A 355 -15.11 17.15 -12.51
CA GLN A 355 -15.39 16.85 -13.91
C GLN A 355 -14.05 16.81 -14.68
N VAL A 356 -13.85 15.78 -15.45
CA VAL A 356 -12.62 15.57 -16.21
C VAL A 356 -12.90 15.60 -17.70
N SER A 357 -12.25 16.52 -18.42
CA SER A 357 -12.26 16.56 -19.88
C SER A 357 -10.96 15.97 -20.42
N ILE A 358 -11.06 15.00 -21.32
CA ILE A 358 -9.94 14.38 -22.05
C ILE A 358 -10.03 14.84 -23.50
N GLU A 359 -9.12 15.71 -23.90
CA GLU A 359 -9.15 16.42 -25.19
C GLU A 359 -8.02 15.95 -26.09
N GLY A 360 -8.37 15.36 -27.26
CA GLY A 360 -7.40 14.95 -28.27
C GLY A 360 -7.12 16.05 -29.28
N HIS A 361 -5.86 16.21 -29.67
CA HIS A 361 -5.39 17.20 -30.65
C HIS A 361 -4.45 16.58 -31.66
N THR A 362 -4.42 17.11 -32.88
CA THR A 362 -3.49 16.74 -33.94
C THR A 362 -2.67 17.96 -34.37
N ASP A 363 -1.65 17.73 -35.18
CA ASP A 363 -0.95 18.79 -35.92
C ASP A 363 -1.75 19.19 -37.16
N GLY A 364 -1.17 20.11 -37.95
CA GLY A 364 -1.78 20.65 -39.15
C GLY A 364 -1.70 19.77 -40.41
N LYS A 365 -1.07 18.59 -40.36
CA LYS A 365 -0.98 17.68 -41.50
C LYS A 365 -2.24 16.84 -41.66
N GLY A 366 -2.64 16.55 -42.88
CA GLY A 366 -3.85 15.81 -43.21
C GLY A 366 -5.09 16.70 -43.37
N ASN A 367 -6.22 16.08 -43.67
CA ASN A 367 -7.49 16.80 -43.81
C ASN A 367 -8.25 16.92 -42.48
N ASP A 368 -9.16 17.86 -42.38
CA ASP A 368 -9.88 18.17 -41.15
C ASP A 368 -10.71 17.03 -40.61
N ALA A 369 -11.46 16.34 -41.48
CA ALA A 369 -12.33 15.23 -41.09
C ALA A 369 -11.52 14.08 -40.49
N TYR A 370 -10.39 13.75 -41.09
CA TYR A 370 -9.47 12.73 -40.59
C TYR A 370 -8.88 13.09 -39.23
N ASN A 371 -8.35 14.31 -39.10
CA ASN A 371 -7.77 14.79 -37.85
C ASN A 371 -8.80 14.86 -36.71
N GLN A 372 -10.04 15.25 -37.04
CA GLN A 372 -11.14 15.24 -36.08
C GLN A 372 -11.38 13.82 -35.55
N LEU A 373 -11.56 12.85 -36.43
CA LEU A 373 -11.82 11.45 -36.07
C LEU A 373 -10.63 10.83 -35.29
N LEU A 374 -9.38 11.09 -35.70
CA LEU A 374 -8.20 10.57 -35.03
C LEU A 374 -8.09 11.11 -33.60
N SER A 375 -8.34 12.41 -33.42
CA SER A 375 -8.28 13.05 -32.11
C SER A 375 -9.39 12.55 -31.16
N GLU A 376 -10.60 12.30 -31.66
CA GLU A 376 -11.70 11.69 -30.91
C GLU A 376 -11.34 10.27 -30.45
N LYS A 377 -10.82 9.44 -31.36
CA LYS A 377 -10.40 8.06 -31.03
C LYS A 377 -9.31 8.04 -29.96
N ARG A 378 -8.34 8.93 -30.03
CA ARG A 378 -7.25 9.05 -29.05
C ARG A 378 -7.75 9.48 -27.68
N ALA A 379 -8.64 10.47 -27.60
CA ALA A 379 -9.27 10.86 -26.34
C ALA A 379 -10.07 9.70 -25.71
N ALA A 380 -10.86 8.99 -26.52
CA ALA A 380 -11.63 7.83 -26.09
C ALA A 380 -10.74 6.67 -25.61
N ALA A 381 -9.60 6.42 -26.27
CA ALA A 381 -8.67 5.36 -25.88
C ALA A 381 -8.01 5.66 -24.51
N VAL A 382 -7.64 6.91 -24.24
CA VAL A 382 -7.12 7.31 -22.92
C VAL A 382 -8.20 7.17 -21.86
N ALA A 383 -9.44 7.60 -22.11
CA ALA A 383 -10.54 7.43 -21.17
C ALA A 383 -10.83 5.96 -20.87
N SER A 384 -10.84 5.11 -21.90
CA SER A 384 -11.02 3.65 -21.75
C SER A 384 -9.88 3.04 -20.94
N TRP A 385 -8.65 3.43 -21.18
CA TRP A 385 -7.49 2.96 -20.42
C TRP A 385 -7.60 3.34 -18.95
N LEU A 386 -7.94 4.59 -18.65
CA LEU A 386 -8.11 5.09 -17.27
C LEU A 386 -9.24 4.39 -16.52
N THR A 387 -10.34 4.06 -17.20
CA THR A 387 -11.45 3.30 -16.57
C THR A 387 -11.10 1.84 -16.34
N THR A 388 -10.44 1.18 -17.29
CA THR A 388 -10.17 -0.27 -17.21
C THR A 388 -8.95 -0.60 -16.37
N HIS A 389 -7.87 0.17 -16.47
CA HIS A 389 -6.58 -0.11 -15.80
C HIS A 389 -6.39 0.68 -14.50
N ALA A 390 -6.93 1.88 -14.43
CA ALA A 390 -6.86 2.70 -13.23
C ALA A 390 -8.14 2.67 -12.38
N HIS A 391 -9.16 1.92 -12.81
CA HIS A 391 -10.46 1.75 -12.14
C HIS A 391 -11.13 3.09 -11.77
N LEU A 392 -11.07 4.06 -12.67
CA LEU A 392 -11.74 5.34 -12.47
C LEU A 392 -13.21 5.26 -12.86
N ASN A 393 -14.07 5.97 -12.14
CA ASN A 393 -15.47 6.08 -12.51
C ASN A 393 -15.61 6.85 -13.85
N GLY A 394 -16.03 6.16 -14.89
CA GLY A 394 -16.19 6.72 -16.23
C GLY A 394 -17.27 7.81 -16.34
N ALA A 395 -18.19 7.90 -15.37
CA ALA A 395 -19.29 8.88 -15.41
C ALA A 395 -18.80 10.34 -15.36
N ASN A 396 -17.62 10.59 -14.79
CA ASN A 396 -17.04 11.92 -14.70
C ASN A 396 -16.01 12.21 -15.80
N LEU A 397 -15.77 11.26 -16.73
CA LEU A 397 -14.81 11.41 -17.83
C LEU A 397 -15.53 11.79 -19.12
N HIS A 398 -15.25 12.99 -19.62
CA HIS A 398 -15.79 13.48 -20.89
C HIS A 398 -14.69 13.52 -21.94
N THR A 399 -14.93 12.93 -23.10
CA THR A 399 -13.96 12.91 -24.20
C THR A 399 -14.33 13.86 -25.31
N ARG A 400 -13.33 14.52 -25.92
CA ARG A 400 -13.51 15.38 -27.07
C ARG A 400 -12.32 15.37 -27.99
N GLY A 401 -12.55 15.31 -29.30
CA GLY A 401 -11.54 15.59 -30.30
C GLY A 401 -11.64 17.05 -30.80
N TRP A 402 -10.51 17.66 -31.00
CA TRP A 402 -10.39 19.01 -31.57
C TRP A 402 -9.70 19.01 -32.93
N GLY A 403 -9.21 17.84 -33.39
CA GLY A 403 -8.38 17.79 -34.59
C GLY A 403 -7.24 18.80 -34.52
N ARG A 404 -7.05 19.56 -35.57
CA ARG A 404 -6.05 20.64 -35.68
C ARG A 404 -6.55 22.04 -35.28
N SER A 405 -7.78 22.15 -34.78
CA SER A 405 -8.43 23.47 -34.58
C SER A 405 -7.89 24.26 -33.38
N LYS A 406 -7.18 23.61 -32.45
CA LYS A 406 -6.61 24.25 -31.24
C LYS A 406 -5.08 24.02 -31.16
N PRO A 407 -4.28 24.64 -32.01
CA PRO A 407 -2.83 24.53 -31.95
C PRO A 407 -2.27 25.30 -30.75
N VAL A 408 -1.22 24.76 -30.09
CA VAL A 408 -0.46 25.40 -29.01
C VAL A 408 0.90 25.91 -29.49
N ALA A 409 1.28 25.54 -30.71
CA ALA A 409 2.48 26.02 -31.38
C ALA A 409 2.21 26.18 -32.88
N PRO A 410 3.00 27.01 -33.60
CA PRO A 410 2.94 27.07 -35.06
C PRO A 410 3.24 25.71 -35.72
N ASN A 411 2.55 25.36 -36.80
CA ASN A 411 2.86 24.19 -37.61
C ASN A 411 3.93 24.48 -38.67
N THR A 412 4.23 25.75 -38.91
CA THR A 412 5.22 26.26 -39.87
C THR A 412 6.05 27.36 -39.21
N LYS A 413 7.30 27.48 -39.63
CA LYS A 413 8.20 28.55 -39.20
C LYS A 413 7.80 29.88 -39.84
N PRO A 414 8.34 31.03 -39.36
CA PRO A 414 8.04 32.34 -39.93
C PRO A 414 8.40 32.48 -41.43
N ASP A 415 9.33 31.70 -41.94
CA ASP A 415 9.72 31.64 -43.34
C ASP A 415 8.81 30.75 -44.21
N GLY A 416 7.73 30.18 -43.60
CA GLY A 416 6.80 29.29 -44.30
C GLY A 416 7.26 27.82 -44.38
N SER A 417 8.47 27.49 -43.96
CA SER A 417 8.94 26.10 -43.92
C SER A 417 8.28 25.29 -42.81
N ASP A 418 8.29 23.98 -42.94
CA ASP A 418 7.72 23.04 -41.95
C ASP A 418 8.37 23.23 -40.55
N ASP A 419 7.56 23.20 -39.50
CA ASP A 419 8.01 23.23 -38.10
C ASP A 419 7.68 21.90 -37.40
N PRO A 420 8.59 20.91 -37.45
CA PRO A 420 8.37 19.61 -36.84
C PRO A 420 8.22 19.69 -35.30
N GLU A 421 8.92 20.62 -34.64
CA GLU A 421 8.82 20.80 -33.16
C GLU A 421 7.49 21.39 -32.74
N GLY A 422 7.03 22.43 -33.49
CA GLY A 422 5.70 23.00 -33.24
C GLY A 422 4.60 21.98 -33.50
N ARG A 423 4.71 21.15 -34.53
CA ARG A 423 3.76 20.07 -34.80
C ARG A 423 3.79 19.01 -33.69
N ALA A 424 4.94 18.64 -33.16
CA ALA A 424 5.06 17.69 -32.08
C ALA A 424 4.31 18.17 -30.79
N LYS A 425 4.38 19.48 -30.50
CA LYS A 425 3.63 20.09 -29.41
C LYS A 425 2.10 20.07 -29.63
N ASN A 426 1.69 20.18 -30.91
CA ASN A 426 0.26 20.13 -31.25
C ASN A 426 -0.32 18.73 -31.16
N ARG A 427 0.46 17.67 -31.43
CA ARG A 427 0.04 16.27 -31.25
C ARG A 427 0.05 15.92 -29.77
N ARG A 428 -1.06 16.09 -29.08
CA ARG A 428 -1.19 15.90 -27.65
C ARG A 428 -2.57 15.41 -27.22
N VAL A 429 -2.65 14.91 -26.01
CA VAL A 429 -3.90 14.73 -25.26
C VAL A 429 -3.83 15.63 -24.03
N GLU A 430 -4.80 16.53 -23.91
CA GLU A 430 -4.98 17.36 -22.71
C GLU A 430 -5.98 16.71 -21.76
N ILE A 431 -5.66 16.68 -20.48
CA ILE A 431 -6.55 16.20 -19.43
C ILE A 431 -6.80 17.38 -18.49
N VAL A 432 -8.03 17.82 -18.44
CA VAL A 432 -8.45 19.00 -17.66
C VAL A 432 -9.36 18.53 -16.54
N VAL A 433 -8.91 18.69 -15.30
CA VAL A 433 -9.64 18.36 -14.08
C VAL A 433 -10.23 19.66 -13.51
N THR A 434 -11.53 19.82 -13.60
CA THR A 434 -12.22 20.99 -13.03
C THR A 434 -12.56 20.69 -11.57
N LYS A 435 -11.92 21.42 -10.65
CA LYS A 435 -12.15 21.27 -9.21
C LYS A 435 -13.55 21.79 -8.86
N SER A 436 -14.30 21.01 -8.14
CA SER A 436 -15.64 21.35 -7.63
C SER A 436 -15.57 22.00 -6.26
#